data_38f02d14d07f17909eb11e97458d74e2
#
_entry.id   38f02d14d07f17909eb11e97458d74e2
#
_cell.length_a   1.000
_cell.length_b   1.000
_cell.length_c   1.000
_cell.angle_alpha   90.00
_cell.angle_beta   90.00
_cell.angle_gamma   90.00
#
_symmetry.space_group_name_H-M   'P 1'
#
loop_
_entity.id
_entity.type
_entity.pdbx_description
1 polymer ?
#
loop_
_entity_poly.entity_id
_entity_poly.type
_entity_poly.pdbx_seq_one_letter_code
_entity_poly.pdbx_strand_id
1 'polypeptide(L)'
;LSTPAILALADGTIFKGTSIGATGSTTGEVVFNTAMTGYQEILTDPSYAQQLVTLTYPHIGNTGCNSEDNESGRIQKVWANGLIIRDLPLLHSNFRAEQSLGDYLQQNNVVAIADIDTRKLTRILRDKGAQNGCILAGENITEEEALAKAREFGGLNGLDLAKECCDPSGFEWTEGSWELGTGFTQPELKYHVVAYDYGVKTNILRMLADRGCKLTVVPAQTPAEKVLALNPDGVFLSNGPGDPAACDYAIEAVKTIVETTSLPVFGICLGHQILALASGAKTMKMNHGHHGANHPVQNLEKGTVMITSQNHGFAVDESTLPANLKVTHRSLFDGTNQGIHRTDKPAFSFQGHPEASPGPHDCAPLFDHFIELIEAAKK
;
A
#
# COMPACT_ATOMS: atom_id res chain seq x y z
N LEU A 1 -7.24 8.44 34.48
CA LEU A 1 -6.96 7.01 34.37
C LEU A 1 -6.88 6.69 32.87
N SER A 2 -5.83 6.01 32.41
CA SER A 2 -5.71 5.55 31.02
C SER A 2 -6.71 4.41 30.76
N THR A 3 -7.36 4.44 29.61
CA THR A 3 -8.28 3.35 29.20
C THR A 3 -7.46 2.12 28.84
N PRO A 4 -7.75 0.93 29.40
CA PRO A 4 -7.02 -0.29 29.07
C PRO A 4 -7.27 -0.77 27.65
N ALA A 5 -6.30 -1.48 27.08
CA ALA A 5 -6.41 -2.15 25.80
C ALA A 5 -5.68 -3.50 25.81
N ILE A 6 -6.20 -4.45 25.02
CA ILE A 6 -5.64 -5.79 24.83
C ILE A 6 -5.43 -6.02 23.35
N LEU A 7 -4.24 -6.51 22.99
CA LEU A 7 -3.98 -7.11 21.67
C LEU A 7 -3.90 -8.64 21.87
N ALA A 8 -4.77 -9.38 21.19
CA ALA A 8 -4.71 -10.82 21.11
C ALA A 8 -4.34 -11.29 19.72
N LEU A 9 -3.43 -12.25 19.61
CA LEU A 9 -3.12 -12.96 18.37
C LEU A 9 -3.85 -14.31 18.37
N ALA A 10 -4.22 -14.78 17.18
CA ALA A 10 -4.95 -16.05 17.04
C ALA A 10 -4.19 -17.27 17.59
N ASP A 11 -2.86 -17.21 17.71
CA ASP A 11 -2.02 -18.24 18.33
C ASP A 11 -2.13 -18.31 19.87
N GLY A 12 -2.87 -17.36 20.49
CA GLY A 12 -3.06 -17.26 21.93
C GLY A 12 -2.15 -16.26 22.63
N THR A 13 -1.25 -15.59 21.91
CA THR A 13 -0.37 -14.56 22.49
C THR A 13 -1.18 -13.30 22.84
N ILE A 14 -0.99 -12.80 24.05
CA ILE A 14 -1.69 -11.61 24.58
C ILE A 14 -0.68 -10.53 24.95
N PHE A 15 -1.02 -9.29 24.58
CA PHE A 15 -0.34 -8.08 25.04
C PHE A 15 -1.36 -7.16 25.72
N LYS A 16 -0.98 -6.61 26.87
CA LYS A 16 -1.78 -5.60 27.61
C LYS A 16 -1.10 -4.25 27.50
N GLY A 17 -1.87 -3.23 27.19
CA GLY A 17 -1.40 -1.87 27.02
C GLY A 17 -2.49 -0.85 27.27
N THR A 18 -2.33 0.32 26.70
CA THR A 18 -3.19 1.49 26.86
C THR A 18 -3.85 1.83 25.53
N SER A 19 -5.15 2.13 25.56
CA SER A 19 -5.86 2.68 24.41
C SER A 19 -5.40 4.11 24.11
N ILE A 20 -5.08 4.37 22.85
CA ILE A 20 -4.68 5.70 22.37
C ILE A 20 -5.58 6.23 21.26
N GLY A 21 -6.65 5.51 20.93
CA GLY A 21 -7.64 5.86 19.92
C GLY A 21 -9.06 5.66 20.40
N ALA A 22 -9.96 5.25 19.49
CA ALA A 22 -11.34 4.95 19.82
C ALA A 22 -11.45 3.71 20.73
N THR A 23 -12.51 3.66 21.54
CA THR A 23 -12.90 2.47 22.30
C THR A 23 -13.66 1.50 21.39
N GLY A 24 -13.63 0.21 21.74
CA GLY A 24 -14.28 -0.85 20.97
C GLY A 24 -13.31 -1.93 20.55
N SER A 25 -13.66 -2.66 19.52
CA SER A 25 -12.84 -3.76 18.99
C SER A 25 -12.59 -3.62 17.49
N THR A 26 -11.41 -4.05 17.07
CA THR A 26 -11.07 -4.18 15.66
C THR A 26 -10.27 -5.44 15.43
N THR A 27 -10.48 -6.07 14.29
CA THR A 27 -9.76 -7.29 13.87
C THR A 27 -9.04 -7.08 12.56
N GLY A 28 -8.02 -7.86 12.29
CA GLY A 28 -7.27 -7.81 11.05
C GLY A 28 -6.04 -8.71 11.08
N GLU A 29 -5.37 -8.79 9.94
CA GLU A 29 -4.04 -9.40 9.87
C GLU A 29 -3.02 -8.47 10.52
N VAL A 30 -2.31 -8.93 11.54
CA VAL A 30 -1.28 -8.15 12.24
C VAL A 30 0.00 -8.19 11.42
N VAL A 31 0.44 -7.02 11.00
CA VAL A 31 1.68 -6.82 10.26
C VAL A 31 2.58 -5.83 10.99
N PHE A 32 3.88 -5.83 10.69
CA PHE A 32 4.80 -4.83 11.22
C PHE A 32 5.42 -4.02 10.09
N ASN A 33 5.62 -2.73 10.31
CA ASN A 33 6.29 -1.82 9.38
C ASN A 33 7.52 -1.21 10.07
N THR A 34 8.65 -1.23 9.39
CA THR A 34 9.94 -0.76 9.92
C THR A 34 10.25 0.69 9.58
N ALA A 35 9.36 1.43 8.95
CA ALA A 35 9.54 2.85 8.66
C ALA A 35 9.66 3.66 9.97
N MET A 36 10.59 4.61 9.95
CA MET A 36 10.84 5.51 11.10
C MET A 36 9.95 6.75 11.08
N THR A 37 9.34 7.04 9.94
CA THR A 37 8.52 8.24 9.67
C THR A 37 7.29 7.86 8.86
N GLY A 38 6.35 8.82 8.69
CA GLY A 38 5.21 8.65 7.79
C GLY A 38 4.10 7.78 8.34
N TYR A 39 3.88 7.79 9.65
CA TYR A 39 2.82 6.98 10.25
C TYR A 39 1.40 7.39 9.78
N GLN A 40 1.17 8.66 9.46
CA GLN A 40 -0.12 9.11 8.95
C GLN A 40 -0.36 8.61 7.52
N GLU A 41 0.66 8.66 6.67
CA GLU A 41 0.63 8.11 5.31
C GLU A 41 0.41 6.59 5.34
N ILE A 42 1.06 5.88 6.26
CA ILE A 42 0.83 4.44 6.47
C ILE A 42 -0.61 4.16 6.88
N LEU A 43 -1.16 4.91 7.84
CA LEU A 43 -2.53 4.72 8.30
C LEU A 43 -3.58 4.98 7.21
N THR A 44 -3.32 5.91 6.31
CA THR A 44 -4.23 6.32 5.23
C THR A 44 -4.01 5.59 3.91
N ASP A 45 -2.97 4.77 3.80
CA ASP A 45 -2.73 3.92 2.62
C ASP A 45 -3.79 2.82 2.52
N PRO A 46 -4.61 2.79 1.44
CA PRO A 46 -5.63 1.75 1.25
C PRO A 46 -5.10 0.32 1.26
N SER A 47 -3.82 0.12 0.95
CA SER A 47 -3.18 -1.20 0.97
C SER A 47 -3.15 -1.84 2.36
N TYR A 48 -3.37 -1.07 3.44
CA TYR A 48 -3.51 -1.60 4.80
C TYR A 48 -4.94 -1.94 5.21
N ALA A 49 -5.89 -1.92 4.30
CA ALA A 49 -7.28 -2.34 4.61
C ALA A 49 -7.29 -3.75 5.19
N GLN A 50 -8.05 -3.93 6.28
CA GLN A 50 -8.14 -5.16 7.08
C GLN A 50 -6.82 -5.62 7.72
N GLN A 51 -5.88 -4.70 7.94
CA GLN A 51 -4.64 -4.98 8.67
C GLN A 51 -4.54 -4.15 9.96
N LEU A 52 -3.95 -4.76 11.00
CA LEU A 52 -3.54 -4.10 12.24
C LEU A 52 -2.04 -3.81 12.11
N VAL A 53 -1.68 -2.54 12.01
CA VAL A 53 -0.31 -2.15 11.68
C VAL A 53 0.49 -1.90 12.95
N THR A 54 1.57 -2.68 13.11
CA THR A 54 2.57 -2.49 14.17
C THR A 54 3.71 -1.63 13.62
N LEU A 55 3.96 -0.48 14.23
CA LEU A 55 5.12 0.34 13.90
C LEU A 55 6.27 0.00 14.84
N THR A 56 7.41 -0.40 14.26
CA THR A 56 8.55 -0.89 15.06
C THR A 56 9.40 0.25 15.64
N TYR A 57 9.30 1.46 15.08
CA TYR A 57 9.97 2.64 15.64
C TYR A 57 9.36 2.98 17.01
N PRO A 58 10.17 3.25 18.05
CA PRO A 58 9.67 3.37 19.43
C PRO A 58 8.72 4.54 19.66
N HIS A 59 8.96 5.68 19.03
CA HIS A 59 8.22 6.92 19.26
C HIS A 59 7.37 7.28 18.05
N ILE A 60 6.06 7.05 18.13
CA ILE A 60 5.10 7.28 17.06
C ILE A 60 4.09 8.34 17.50
N GLY A 61 3.92 9.38 16.69
CA GLY A 61 3.05 10.52 16.99
C GLY A 61 3.81 11.81 17.34
N ASN A 62 5.13 11.78 17.34
CA ASN A 62 5.99 12.90 17.75
C ASN A 62 5.90 14.12 16.82
N THR A 63 5.45 13.98 15.59
CA THR A 63 5.25 15.08 14.62
C THR A 63 3.81 15.52 14.45
N GLY A 64 2.86 14.91 15.19
CA GLY A 64 1.43 15.18 15.04
C GLY A 64 0.85 14.65 13.74
N CYS A 65 -0.32 15.13 13.40
CA CYS A 65 -1.03 14.86 12.16
C CYS A 65 -1.53 16.16 11.53
N ASN A 66 -1.80 16.14 10.23
CA ASN A 66 -2.29 17.29 9.48
C ASN A 66 -3.26 16.83 8.36
N SER A 67 -3.92 17.79 7.70
CA SER A 67 -4.91 17.52 6.65
C SER A 67 -4.31 17.17 5.29
N GLU A 68 -3.03 17.44 5.06
CA GLU A 68 -2.37 17.29 3.75
C GLU A 68 -1.72 15.92 3.56
N ASP A 69 -1.22 15.28 4.63
CA ASP A 69 -0.49 14.01 4.58
C ASP A 69 -1.45 12.81 4.57
N ASN A 70 -2.28 12.75 3.53
CA ASN A 70 -3.28 11.71 3.34
C ASN A 70 -3.06 10.98 2.01
N GLU A 71 -3.01 9.65 2.07
CA GLU A 71 -2.76 8.77 0.92
C GLU A 71 -4.02 8.03 0.43
N SER A 72 -5.19 8.35 0.95
CA SER A 72 -6.44 7.62 0.64
C SER A 72 -7.21 8.13 -0.58
N GLY A 73 -6.56 8.80 -1.52
CA GLY A 73 -7.22 9.36 -2.69
C GLY A 73 -8.18 10.51 -2.33
N ARG A 74 -9.35 10.55 -2.98
CA ARG A 74 -10.38 11.56 -2.70
C ARG A 74 -11.14 11.33 -1.39
N ILE A 75 -11.18 10.09 -0.93
CA ILE A 75 -11.86 9.71 0.32
C ILE A 75 -10.86 9.86 1.46
N GLN A 76 -10.88 11.00 2.15
CA GLN A 76 -10.03 11.19 3.32
C GLN A 76 -10.45 10.23 4.45
N LYS A 77 -9.74 9.10 4.55
CA LYS A 77 -10.06 8.00 5.46
C LYS A 77 -8.78 7.32 5.96
N VAL A 78 -8.83 6.84 7.20
CA VAL A 78 -7.87 5.86 7.70
C VAL A 78 -8.32 4.48 7.23
N TRP A 79 -7.44 3.78 6.51
CA TRP A 79 -7.73 2.44 5.98
C TRP A 79 -7.20 1.32 6.85
N ALA A 80 -6.09 1.55 7.56
CA ALA A 80 -5.62 0.57 8.54
C ALA A 80 -6.71 0.30 9.59
N ASN A 81 -7.00 -0.96 9.86
CA ASN A 81 -8.05 -1.32 10.82
C ASN A 81 -7.68 -0.99 12.26
N GLY A 82 -6.38 -0.90 12.55
CA GLY A 82 -5.90 -0.52 13.87
C GLY A 82 -4.42 -0.23 13.88
N LEU A 83 -3.95 0.43 14.93
CA LEU A 83 -2.56 0.82 15.13
C LEU A 83 -2.01 0.21 16.42
N ILE A 84 -0.80 -0.33 16.33
CA ILE A 84 -0.07 -0.95 17.44
C ILE A 84 1.29 -0.26 17.54
N ILE A 85 1.56 0.39 18.68
CA ILE A 85 2.82 1.11 18.91
C ILE A 85 3.39 0.82 20.30
N ARG A 86 4.67 1.14 20.48
CA ARG A 86 5.34 1.06 21.76
C ARG A 86 5.02 2.26 22.66
N ASP A 87 5.25 3.46 22.14
CA ASP A 87 5.17 4.69 22.93
C ASP A 87 4.52 5.82 22.13
N LEU A 88 3.52 6.46 22.74
CA LEU A 88 2.91 7.69 22.25
C LEU A 88 3.50 8.86 23.03
N PRO A 89 4.30 9.75 22.41
CA PRO A 89 4.86 10.91 23.07
C PRO A 89 3.80 11.83 23.68
N LEU A 90 4.09 12.40 24.86
CA LEU A 90 3.20 13.36 25.51
C LEU A 90 3.04 14.65 24.72
N LEU A 91 4.07 15.02 23.96
CA LEU A 91 4.09 16.23 23.15
C LEU A 91 4.45 15.89 21.71
N HIS A 92 3.85 16.61 20.78
CA HIS A 92 4.24 16.57 19.37
C HIS A 92 4.74 17.96 18.94
N SER A 93 5.64 17.99 17.97
CA SER A 93 6.17 19.25 17.43
C SER A 93 6.52 19.10 15.95
N ASN A 94 5.81 19.83 15.13
CA ASN A 94 6.08 20.00 13.70
C ASN A 94 5.34 21.25 13.22
N PHE A 95 5.96 22.06 12.36
CA PHE A 95 5.34 23.29 11.83
C PHE A 95 4.06 23.04 11.01
N ARG A 96 3.85 21.80 10.54
CA ARG A 96 2.62 21.40 9.82
C ARG A 96 1.61 20.66 10.72
N ALA A 97 1.93 20.45 12.00
CA ALA A 97 1.03 19.72 12.90
C ALA A 97 -0.25 20.53 13.18
N GLU A 98 -1.40 19.92 12.97
CA GLU A 98 -2.71 20.49 13.28
C GLU A 98 -3.33 19.84 14.54
N GLN A 99 -2.96 18.59 14.83
CA GLN A 99 -3.48 17.82 15.96
C GLN A 99 -2.53 16.72 16.40
N SER A 100 -2.80 16.14 17.58
CA SER A 100 -2.08 14.97 18.06
C SER A 100 -2.49 13.70 17.31
N LEU A 101 -1.64 12.66 17.33
CA LEU A 101 -2.00 11.35 16.78
C LEU A 101 -3.19 10.73 17.53
N GLY A 102 -3.27 10.89 18.86
CA GLY A 102 -4.39 10.39 19.65
C GLY A 102 -5.74 11.01 19.24
N ASP A 103 -5.78 12.33 19.07
CA ASP A 103 -7.00 13.03 18.61
C ASP A 103 -7.37 12.60 17.19
N TYR A 104 -6.37 12.46 16.30
CA TYR A 104 -6.57 11.98 14.93
C TYR A 104 -7.18 10.58 14.88
N LEU A 105 -6.67 9.64 15.69
CA LEU A 105 -7.20 8.29 15.78
C LEU A 105 -8.64 8.27 16.31
N GLN A 106 -8.95 9.06 17.34
CA GLN A 106 -10.30 9.17 17.89
C GLN A 106 -11.30 9.76 16.89
N GLN A 107 -10.93 10.85 16.20
CA GLN A 107 -11.77 11.48 15.19
C GLN A 107 -12.09 10.55 14.02
N ASN A 108 -11.15 9.69 13.64
CA ASN A 108 -11.31 8.71 12.58
C ASN A 108 -11.85 7.36 13.07
N ASN A 109 -12.27 7.26 14.33
CA ASN A 109 -12.80 6.05 14.96
C ASN A 109 -11.86 4.83 14.84
N VAL A 110 -10.56 5.05 14.98
CA VAL A 110 -9.52 4.01 14.90
C VAL A 110 -9.21 3.47 16.28
N VAL A 111 -9.35 2.16 16.48
CA VAL A 111 -8.94 1.48 17.71
C VAL A 111 -7.43 1.26 17.66
N ALA A 112 -6.72 1.65 18.72
CA ALA A 112 -5.27 1.60 18.74
C ALA A 112 -4.74 1.31 20.15
N ILE A 113 -3.58 0.65 20.23
CA ILE A 113 -2.93 0.26 21.48
C ILE A 113 -1.47 0.73 21.53
N ALA A 114 -1.06 1.26 22.67
CA ALA A 114 0.32 1.61 22.99
C ALA A 114 0.78 0.86 24.27
N ASP A 115 2.02 1.10 24.67
CA ASP A 115 2.65 0.55 25.89
C ASP A 115 2.84 -0.97 25.86
N ILE A 116 3.00 -1.54 24.66
CA ILE A 116 3.31 -2.97 24.50
C ILE A 116 4.74 -3.20 24.01
N ASP A 117 5.25 -4.41 24.20
CA ASP A 117 6.54 -4.85 23.65
C ASP A 117 6.40 -5.16 22.13
N THR A 118 6.51 -4.12 21.30
CA THR A 118 6.45 -4.24 19.84
C THR A 118 7.64 -5.03 19.27
N ARG A 119 8.79 -5.06 19.95
CA ARG A 119 9.92 -5.90 19.55
C ARG A 119 9.60 -7.38 19.69
N LYS A 120 8.99 -7.79 20.80
CA LYS A 120 8.51 -9.18 20.99
C LYS A 120 7.48 -9.54 19.94
N LEU A 121 6.50 -8.65 19.68
CA LEU A 121 5.48 -8.84 18.65
C LEU A 121 6.10 -9.03 17.27
N THR A 122 7.01 -8.15 16.88
CA THR A 122 7.69 -8.20 15.57
C THR A 122 8.46 -9.53 15.39
N ARG A 123 9.12 -10.02 16.43
CA ARG A 123 9.80 -11.33 16.40
C ARG A 123 8.83 -12.47 16.19
N ILE A 124 7.68 -12.46 16.87
CA ILE A 124 6.63 -13.47 16.69
C ILE A 124 6.14 -13.49 15.25
N LEU A 125 5.83 -12.33 14.68
CA LEU A 125 5.35 -12.22 13.29
C LEU A 125 6.41 -12.66 12.28
N ARG A 126 7.66 -12.31 12.51
CA ARG A 126 8.79 -12.74 11.64
C ARG A 126 8.97 -14.25 11.67
N ASP A 127 8.94 -14.85 12.87
CA ASP A 127 9.29 -16.25 13.06
C ASP A 127 8.12 -17.21 12.73
N LYS A 128 6.87 -16.79 13.01
CA LYS A 128 5.65 -17.59 12.82
C LYS A 128 4.82 -17.19 11.59
N GLY A 129 5.12 -16.06 10.96
CA GLY A 129 4.32 -15.44 9.91
C GLY A 129 3.29 -14.43 10.44
N ALA A 130 2.61 -13.77 9.51
CA ALA A 130 1.52 -12.86 9.85
C ALA A 130 0.42 -13.60 10.62
N GLN A 131 -0.10 -12.95 11.66
CA GLN A 131 -1.11 -13.53 12.55
C GLN A 131 -2.42 -12.73 12.45
N ASN A 132 -3.54 -13.41 12.48
CA ASN A 132 -4.81 -12.75 12.75
C ASN A 132 -4.83 -12.23 14.18
N GLY A 133 -5.37 -11.03 14.39
CA GLY A 133 -5.40 -10.40 15.70
C GLY A 133 -6.65 -9.57 15.95
N CYS A 134 -6.80 -9.19 17.21
CA CYS A 134 -7.84 -8.27 17.68
C CYS A 134 -7.23 -7.26 18.66
N ILE A 135 -7.53 -5.98 18.46
CA ILE A 135 -7.34 -4.95 19.49
C ILE A 135 -8.70 -4.71 20.13
N LEU A 136 -8.77 -4.85 21.45
CA LEU A 136 -9.95 -4.57 22.26
C LEU A 136 -9.61 -3.48 23.25
N ALA A 137 -10.34 -2.37 23.24
CA ALA A 137 -10.09 -1.18 24.05
C ALA A 137 -11.35 -0.72 24.78
N GLY A 138 -11.25 -0.50 26.09
CA GLY A 138 -12.37 -0.05 26.91
C GLY A 138 -12.32 -0.58 28.33
N GLU A 139 -13.33 -0.23 29.11
CA GLU A 139 -13.54 -0.77 30.44
C GLU A 139 -14.12 -2.19 30.36
N ASN A 140 -13.78 -3.04 31.36
CA ASN A 140 -14.29 -4.42 31.49
C ASN A 140 -13.99 -5.36 30.31
N ILE A 141 -12.90 -5.12 29.58
CA ILE A 141 -12.42 -5.99 28.50
C ILE A 141 -11.75 -7.25 29.04
N THR A 142 -11.87 -8.37 28.32
CA THR A 142 -11.24 -9.64 28.69
C THR A 142 -10.33 -10.19 27.58
N GLU A 143 -9.35 -11.01 28.01
CA GLU A 143 -8.44 -11.70 27.10
C GLU A 143 -9.19 -12.73 26.24
N GLU A 144 -10.17 -13.41 26.84
CA GLU A 144 -10.99 -14.41 26.16
C GLU A 144 -11.80 -13.80 25.01
N GLU A 145 -12.41 -12.64 25.24
CA GLU A 145 -13.15 -11.94 24.20
C GLU A 145 -12.23 -11.50 23.04
N ALA A 146 -11.10 -10.90 23.38
CA ALA A 146 -10.13 -10.47 22.37
C ALA A 146 -9.60 -11.64 21.54
N LEU A 147 -9.28 -12.78 22.19
CA LEU A 147 -8.79 -13.98 21.53
C LEU A 147 -9.86 -14.62 20.64
N ALA A 148 -11.11 -14.69 21.09
CA ALA A 148 -12.21 -15.21 20.29
C ALA A 148 -12.37 -14.41 18.99
N LYS A 149 -12.40 -13.07 19.07
CA LYS A 149 -12.49 -12.17 17.92
C LYS A 149 -11.29 -12.32 16.96
N ALA A 150 -10.07 -12.47 17.48
CA ALA A 150 -8.87 -12.69 16.67
C ALA A 150 -8.96 -13.98 15.86
N ARG A 151 -9.56 -15.04 16.42
CA ARG A 151 -9.73 -16.35 15.76
C ARG A 151 -10.88 -16.39 14.77
N GLU A 152 -11.89 -15.55 14.93
CA GLU A 152 -13.01 -15.42 14.00
C GLU A 152 -12.63 -14.72 12.69
N PHE A 153 -11.57 -13.90 12.69
CA PHE A 153 -11.10 -13.23 11.47
C PHE A 153 -10.55 -14.25 10.47
N GLY A 154 -11.13 -14.28 9.27
CA GLY A 154 -10.81 -15.29 8.24
C GLY A 154 -9.45 -15.13 7.54
N GLY A 155 -8.71 -14.03 7.76
CA GLY A 155 -7.49 -13.70 7.05
C GLY A 155 -7.73 -13.04 5.69
N LEU A 156 -6.66 -12.77 4.95
CA LEU A 156 -6.72 -12.03 3.67
C LEU A 156 -6.72 -12.91 2.42
N ASN A 157 -6.44 -14.21 2.55
CA ASN A 157 -6.44 -15.12 1.40
C ASN A 157 -7.83 -15.19 0.75
N GLY A 158 -7.88 -15.01 -0.57
CA GLY A 158 -9.13 -15.05 -1.33
C GLY A 158 -10.01 -13.81 -1.18
N LEU A 159 -9.56 -12.77 -0.46
CA LEU A 159 -10.31 -11.53 -0.30
C LEU A 159 -9.98 -10.54 -1.42
N ASP A 160 -11.01 -10.15 -2.16
CA ASP A 160 -10.96 -9.04 -3.11
C ASP A 160 -11.32 -7.74 -2.37
N LEU A 161 -10.30 -7.03 -1.90
CA LEU A 161 -10.45 -5.74 -1.23
C LEU A 161 -10.27 -4.55 -2.19
N ALA A 162 -9.74 -4.77 -3.39
CA ALA A 162 -9.49 -3.71 -4.36
C ALA A 162 -10.79 -2.99 -4.75
N LYS A 163 -11.86 -3.72 -5.00
CA LYS A 163 -13.18 -3.14 -5.31
C LYS A 163 -13.83 -2.38 -4.15
N GLU A 164 -13.44 -2.71 -2.91
CA GLU A 164 -13.99 -2.05 -1.70
C GLU A 164 -13.25 -0.75 -1.39
N CYS A 165 -11.97 -0.65 -1.80
CA CYS A 165 -11.11 0.49 -1.51
C CYS A 165 -11.04 1.52 -2.64
N CYS A 166 -11.61 1.24 -3.81
CA CYS A 166 -11.64 2.19 -4.92
C CYS A 166 -12.77 3.22 -4.78
N ASP A 167 -12.61 4.37 -5.43
CA ASP A 167 -13.71 5.34 -5.62
C ASP A 167 -14.66 4.79 -6.70
N PRO A 168 -15.91 4.46 -6.37
CA PRO A 168 -16.84 3.85 -7.33
C PRO A 168 -17.27 4.80 -8.46
N SER A 169 -17.06 6.11 -8.29
CA SER A 169 -17.43 7.12 -9.29
C SER A 169 -16.31 7.40 -10.29
N GLY A 170 -15.07 7.03 -9.95
CA GLY A 170 -13.90 7.52 -10.65
C GLY A 170 -13.72 9.04 -10.53
N PHE A 171 -12.59 9.56 -10.96
CA PHE A 171 -12.29 11.00 -10.89
C PHE A 171 -11.12 11.39 -11.81
N GLU A 172 -11.02 12.71 -12.08
CA GLU A 172 -9.87 13.30 -12.73
C GLU A 172 -8.84 13.77 -11.68
N TRP A 173 -7.54 13.67 -12.01
CA TRP A 173 -6.46 14.13 -11.16
C TRP A 173 -5.42 14.92 -11.96
N THR A 174 -5.03 16.10 -11.44
CA THR A 174 -4.09 17.03 -12.12
C THR A 174 -3.07 17.65 -11.17
N GLU A 175 -3.24 17.44 -9.86
CA GLU A 175 -2.39 18.04 -8.83
C GLU A 175 -1.05 17.28 -8.70
N GLY A 176 0.04 18.04 -8.63
CA GLY A 176 1.38 17.51 -8.40
C GLY A 176 1.77 17.45 -6.92
N SER A 177 3.05 17.16 -6.69
CA SER A 177 3.63 17.00 -5.36
C SER A 177 3.61 18.29 -4.54
N TRP A 178 3.61 18.12 -3.22
CA TRP A 178 3.69 19.22 -2.28
C TRP A 178 5.11 19.81 -2.23
N GLU A 179 5.21 21.13 -2.24
CA GLU A 179 6.46 21.87 -2.12
C GLU A 179 6.39 22.91 -1.00
N LEU A 180 7.48 23.01 -0.24
CA LEU A 180 7.58 23.99 0.86
C LEU A 180 7.40 25.43 0.35
N GLY A 181 6.45 26.16 0.92
CA GLY A 181 6.12 27.54 0.55
C GLY A 181 5.16 27.69 -0.61
N THR A 182 4.85 26.61 -1.33
CA THR A 182 3.92 26.58 -2.46
C THR A 182 2.65 25.78 -2.15
N GLY A 183 2.78 24.69 -1.37
CA GLY A 183 1.74 23.67 -1.23
C GLY A 183 1.77 22.70 -2.40
N PHE A 184 0.61 22.17 -2.79
CA PHE A 184 0.52 21.26 -3.94
C PHE A 184 0.68 22.01 -5.27
N THR A 185 1.58 21.49 -6.10
CA THR A 185 1.92 22.09 -7.40
C THR A 185 0.84 21.85 -8.45
N GLN A 186 0.85 22.68 -9.51
CA GLN A 186 -0.02 22.55 -10.69
C GLN A 186 0.85 22.41 -11.94
N PRO A 187 1.30 21.19 -12.28
CA PRO A 187 2.21 20.98 -13.41
C PRO A 187 1.53 21.15 -14.76
N GLU A 188 2.35 21.38 -15.81
CA GLU A 188 1.88 21.36 -17.20
C GLU A 188 1.57 19.92 -17.61
N LEU A 189 0.35 19.67 -18.11
CA LEU A 189 -0.12 18.36 -18.49
C LEU A 189 0.00 18.14 -20.00
N LYS A 190 0.61 17.01 -20.40
CA LYS A 190 0.93 16.68 -21.81
C LYS A 190 0.38 15.33 -22.25
N TYR A 191 0.17 14.41 -21.30
CA TYR A 191 -0.21 13.03 -21.55
C TYR A 191 -1.52 12.72 -20.87
N HIS A 192 -2.34 11.89 -21.51
CA HIS A 192 -3.55 11.35 -20.89
C HIS A 192 -3.28 9.91 -20.44
N VAL A 193 -3.33 9.66 -19.14
CA VAL A 193 -3.15 8.35 -18.54
C VAL A 193 -4.45 7.93 -17.86
N VAL A 194 -4.94 6.73 -18.17
CA VAL A 194 -6.04 6.11 -17.42
C VAL A 194 -5.43 5.23 -16.32
N ALA A 195 -5.77 5.52 -15.08
CA ALA A 195 -5.32 4.79 -13.91
C ALA A 195 -6.46 3.94 -13.33
N TYR A 196 -6.23 2.64 -13.20
CA TYR A 196 -7.12 1.78 -12.42
C TYR A 196 -6.94 2.03 -10.93
N ASP A 197 -8.02 2.31 -10.23
CA ASP A 197 -8.05 2.46 -8.78
C ASP A 197 -8.34 1.11 -8.11
N TYR A 198 -7.29 0.48 -7.60
CA TYR A 198 -7.39 -0.71 -6.75
C TYR A 198 -7.25 -0.38 -5.25
N GLY A 199 -7.25 0.89 -4.91
CA GLY A 199 -6.89 1.47 -3.63
C GLY A 199 -5.64 2.34 -3.80
N VAL A 200 -5.71 3.31 -4.73
CA VAL A 200 -4.55 4.10 -5.16
C VAL A 200 -4.07 5.06 -4.06
N LYS A 201 -2.78 5.07 -3.81
CA LYS A 201 -2.14 6.11 -3.00
C LYS A 201 -2.09 7.43 -3.75
N THR A 202 -2.46 8.49 -3.06
CA THR A 202 -2.52 9.84 -3.64
C THR A 202 -1.17 10.29 -4.22
N ASN A 203 -0.06 9.96 -3.55
CA ASN A 203 1.27 10.37 -4.02
C ASN A 203 1.68 9.73 -5.35
N ILE A 204 1.14 8.57 -5.70
CA ILE A 204 1.33 7.99 -7.05
C ILE A 204 0.73 8.93 -8.11
N LEU A 205 -0.48 9.40 -7.88
CA LEU A 205 -1.17 10.31 -8.82
C LEU A 205 -0.40 11.63 -8.95
N ARG A 206 0.11 12.16 -7.84
CA ARG A 206 0.93 13.37 -7.83
C ARG A 206 2.22 13.21 -8.63
N MET A 207 2.94 12.09 -8.44
CA MET A 207 4.19 11.85 -9.15
C MET A 207 4.01 11.62 -10.65
N LEU A 208 2.87 11.08 -11.07
CA LEU A 208 2.48 11.01 -12.49
C LEU A 208 2.12 12.39 -13.03
N ALA A 209 1.37 13.20 -12.28
CA ALA A 209 1.03 14.57 -12.66
C ALA A 209 2.28 15.45 -12.79
N ASP A 210 3.25 15.36 -11.88
CA ASP A 210 4.54 16.06 -11.96
C ASP A 210 5.28 15.79 -13.26
N ARG A 211 5.04 14.63 -13.88
CA ARG A 211 5.63 14.23 -15.17
C ARG A 211 4.74 14.54 -16.37
N GLY A 212 3.73 15.37 -16.16
CA GLY A 212 2.84 15.86 -17.20
C GLY A 212 1.65 14.97 -17.52
N CYS A 213 1.28 14.04 -16.64
CA CYS A 213 0.12 13.20 -16.84
C CYS A 213 -1.16 13.84 -16.29
N LYS A 214 -2.16 14.06 -17.15
CA LYS A 214 -3.55 14.19 -16.76
C LYS A 214 -4.09 12.80 -16.52
N LEU A 215 -4.63 12.52 -15.33
CA LEU A 215 -5.11 11.20 -14.97
C LEU A 215 -6.64 11.13 -14.98
N THR A 216 -7.18 10.15 -15.66
CA THR A 216 -8.56 9.70 -15.49
C THR A 216 -8.51 8.43 -14.65
N VAL A 217 -8.88 8.54 -13.38
CA VAL A 217 -8.89 7.44 -12.43
C VAL A 217 -10.23 6.72 -12.53
N VAL A 218 -10.17 5.43 -12.86
CA VAL A 218 -11.37 4.60 -13.07
C VAL A 218 -11.51 3.54 -11.98
N PRO A 219 -12.73 3.17 -11.59
CA PRO A 219 -12.96 2.11 -10.61
C PRO A 219 -12.28 0.78 -10.99
N ALA A 220 -11.96 -0.02 -9.97
CA ALA A 220 -11.26 -1.30 -10.13
C ALA A 220 -11.90 -2.25 -11.14
N GLN A 221 -13.23 -2.29 -11.21
CA GLN A 221 -14.00 -3.20 -12.07
C GLN A 221 -14.30 -2.64 -13.47
N THR A 222 -13.69 -1.52 -13.86
CA THR A 222 -13.90 -0.93 -15.18
C THR A 222 -13.40 -1.88 -16.28
N PRO A 223 -14.24 -2.30 -17.25
CA PRO A 223 -13.80 -3.18 -18.32
C PRO A 223 -12.85 -2.49 -19.29
N ALA A 224 -12.02 -3.29 -19.97
CA ALA A 224 -11.00 -2.82 -20.90
C ALA A 224 -11.55 -1.90 -21.99
N GLU A 225 -12.72 -2.21 -22.53
CA GLU A 225 -13.36 -1.45 -23.62
C GLU A 225 -13.65 0.00 -23.21
N LYS A 226 -14.07 0.20 -21.96
CA LYS A 226 -14.33 1.55 -21.43
C LYS A 226 -13.02 2.34 -21.27
N VAL A 227 -11.95 1.71 -20.82
CA VAL A 227 -10.63 2.33 -20.71
C VAL A 227 -10.11 2.70 -22.10
N LEU A 228 -10.17 1.80 -23.06
CA LEU A 228 -9.71 2.04 -24.43
C LEU A 228 -10.54 3.12 -25.15
N ALA A 229 -11.83 3.23 -24.86
CA ALA A 229 -12.70 4.28 -25.40
C ALA A 229 -12.31 5.71 -24.95
N LEU A 230 -11.54 5.83 -23.86
CA LEU A 230 -11.00 7.10 -23.40
C LEU A 230 -9.76 7.56 -24.20
N ASN A 231 -9.25 6.73 -25.10
CA ASN A 231 -8.04 6.99 -25.93
C ASN A 231 -6.83 7.44 -25.08
N PRO A 232 -6.39 6.67 -24.09
CA PRO A 232 -5.25 7.06 -23.28
C PRO A 232 -3.93 6.94 -24.02
N ASP A 233 -2.92 7.72 -23.61
CA ASP A 233 -1.54 7.57 -24.03
C ASP A 233 -0.81 6.43 -23.29
N GLY A 234 -1.32 6.04 -22.12
CA GLY A 234 -0.83 4.94 -21.32
C GLY A 234 -1.86 4.51 -20.26
N VAL A 235 -1.66 3.33 -19.70
CA VAL A 235 -2.50 2.78 -18.63
C VAL A 235 -1.65 2.50 -17.40
N PHE A 236 -2.15 2.93 -16.26
CA PHE A 236 -1.50 2.73 -14.96
C PHE A 236 -2.34 1.78 -14.10
N LEU A 237 -1.68 0.82 -13.45
CA LEU A 237 -2.29 -0.15 -12.54
C LEU A 237 -1.84 0.16 -11.11
N SER A 238 -2.75 0.63 -10.27
CA SER A 238 -2.39 1.12 -8.95
C SER A 238 -2.01 0.01 -7.96
N ASN A 239 -1.45 0.43 -6.83
CA ASN A 239 -1.38 -0.36 -5.62
C ASN A 239 -2.79 -0.65 -5.06
N GLY A 240 -2.88 -1.53 -4.10
CA GLY A 240 -4.13 -1.85 -3.42
C GLY A 240 -3.99 -3.01 -2.44
N PRO A 241 -5.03 -3.27 -1.64
CA PRO A 241 -5.08 -4.35 -0.67
C PRO A 241 -5.59 -5.66 -1.24
N GLY A 242 -5.48 -6.72 -0.44
CA GLY A 242 -6.11 -8.00 -0.67
C GLY A 242 -5.29 -8.99 -1.48
N ASP A 243 -5.95 -10.07 -1.87
CA ASP A 243 -5.37 -11.14 -2.67
C ASP A 243 -5.50 -10.81 -4.17
N PRO A 244 -4.39 -10.64 -4.91
CA PRO A 244 -4.46 -10.30 -6.34
C PRO A 244 -5.17 -11.39 -7.16
N ALA A 245 -5.07 -12.65 -6.79
CA ALA A 245 -5.72 -13.75 -7.51
C ALA A 245 -7.26 -13.73 -7.38
N ALA A 246 -7.82 -13.00 -6.43
CA ALA A 246 -9.25 -12.82 -6.27
C ALA A 246 -9.84 -11.70 -7.17
N CYS A 247 -8.99 -10.93 -7.85
CA CYS A 247 -9.39 -9.80 -8.69
C CYS A 247 -9.59 -10.22 -10.17
N ASP A 248 -10.46 -11.18 -10.45
CA ASP A 248 -10.66 -11.76 -11.80
C ASP A 248 -10.95 -10.70 -12.86
N TYR A 249 -11.81 -9.74 -12.54
CA TYR A 249 -12.16 -8.62 -13.43
C TYR A 249 -10.96 -7.78 -13.85
N ALA A 250 -10.03 -7.53 -12.92
CA ALA A 250 -8.82 -6.74 -13.18
C ALA A 250 -7.83 -7.53 -14.03
N ILE A 251 -7.66 -8.82 -13.74
CA ILE A 251 -6.79 -9.73 -14.51
C ILE A 251 -7.28 -9.79 -15.97
N GLU A 252 -8.59 -9.95 -16.19
CA GLU A 252 -9.18 -10.03 -17.52
C GLU A 252 -9.04 -8.69 -18.28
N ALA A 253 -9.34 -7.56 -17.63
CA ALA A 253 -9.22 -6.25 -18.25
C ALA A 253 -7.78 -5.93 -18.65
N VAL A 254 -6.81 -6.17 -17.77
CA VAL A 254 -5.39 -5.93 -18.04
C VAL A 254 -4.88 -6.87 -19.14
N LYS A 255 -5.28 -8.14 -19.13
CA LYS A 255 -4.96 -9.09 -20.19
C LYS A 255 -5.45 -8.59 -21.55
N THR A 256 -6.70 -8.15 -21.63
CA THR A 256 -7.28 -7.59 -22.86
C THR A 256 -6.49 -6.40 -23.35
N ILE A 257 -6.19 -5.42 -22.48
CA ILE A 257 -5.42 -4.21 -22.85
C ILE A 257 -4.04 -4.58 -23.38
N VAL A 258 -3.31 -5.42 -22.68
CA VAL A 258 -1.92 -5.76 -23.04
C VAL A 258 -1.88 -6.60 -24.32
N GLU A 259 -2.78 -7.53 -24.51
CA GLU A 259 -2.74 -8.43 -25.68
C GLU A 259 -3.31 -7.78 -26.95
N THR A 260 -4.33 -6.93 -26.83
CA THR A 260 -4.98 -6.33 -28.00
C THR A 260 -4.41 -4.96 -28.43
N THR A 261 -3.55 -4.36 -27.62
CA THR A 261 -2.97 -3.04 -27.89
C THR A 261 -1.45 -3.02 -27.71
N SER A 262 -0.83 -1.91 -28.07
CA SER A 262 0.55 -1.59 -27.74
C SER A 262 0.66 -0.38 -26.81
N LEU A 263 -0.39 -0.09 -26.04
CA LEU A 263 -0.36 0.96 -25.03
C LEU A 263 0.69 0.67 -23.96
N PRO A 264 1.50 1.63 -23.56
CA PRO A 264 2.36 1.51 -22.40
C PRO A 264 1.55 1.23 -21.14
N VAL A 265 2.00 0.26 -20.35
CA VAL A 265 1.38 -0.14 -19.08
C VAL A 265 2.43 -0.15 -17.99
N PHE A 266 2.11 0.50 -16.87
CA PHE A 266 2.93 0.49 -15.66
C PHE A 266 2.09 0.06 -14.46
N GLY A 267 2.56 -0.93 -13.70
CA GLY A 267 1.89 -1.45 -12.51
C GLY A 267 2.75 -1.33 -11.25
N ILE A 268 2.13 -0.92 -10.14
CA ILE A 268 2.78 -0.80 -8.83
C ILE A 268 2.09 -1.71 -7.81
N CYS A 269 2.86 -2.49 -7.07
CA CYS A 269 2.42 -3.34 -5.96
C CYS A 269 1.30 -4.32 -6.40
N LEU A 270 0.05 -4.09 -6.04
CA LEU A 270 -1.07 -4.92 -6.54
C LEU A 270 -1.13 -4.88 -8.08
N GLY A 271 -0.91 -3.72 -8.69
CA GLY A 271 -0.86 -3.59 -10.15
C GLY A 271 0.26 -4.40 -10.81
N HIS A 272 1.41 -4.56 -10.13
CA HIS A 272 2.48 -5.46 -10.56
C HIS A 272 2.00 -6.93 -10.53
N GLN A 273 1.34 -7.34 -9.48
CA GLN A 273 0.82 -8.70 -9.32
C GLN A 273 -0.30 -9.00 -10.35
N ILE A 274 -1.19 -8.04 -10.59
CA ILE A 274 -2.25 -8.15 -11.62
C ILE A 274 -1.63 -8.28 -13.02
N LEU A 275 -0.60 -7.50 -13.37
CA LEU A 275 0.09 -7.61 -14.65
C LEU A 275 0.73 -9.01 -14.82
N ALA A 276 1.33 -9.54 -13.78
CA ALA A 276 1.91 -10.88 -13.80
C ALA A 276 0.84 -11.96 -14.03
N LEU A 277 -0.26 -11.89 -13.28
CA LEU A 277 -1.41 -12.82 -13.43
C LEU A 277 -2.04 -12.72 -14.82
N ALA A 278 -2.25 -11.50 -15.32
CA ALA A 278 -2.78 -11.26 -16.68
C ALA A 278 -1.86 -11.79 -17.78
N SER A 279 -0.57 -11.91 -17.51
CA SER A 279 0.43 -12.48 -18.43
C SER A 279 0.62 -13.99 -18.28
N GLY A 280 -0.07 -14.64 -17.35
CA GLY A 280 -0.06 -16.10 -17.16
C GLY A 280 0.81 -16.62 -16.00
N ALA A 281 1.45 -15.73 -15.22
CA ALA A 281 2.14 -16.11 -14.00
C ALA A 281 1.16 -16.36 -12.83
N LYS A 282 1.67 -16.81 -11.70
CA LYS A 282 0.93 -17.01 -10.45
C LYS A 282 1.49 -16.13 -9.35
N THR A 283 0.69 -15.92 -8.31
CA THR A 283 1.09 -15.24 -7.08
C THR A 283 1.02 -16.20 -5.89
N MET A 284 1.73 -15.85 -4.83
CA MET A 284 1.78 -16.63 -3.59
C MET A 284 1.69 -15.72 -2.37
N LYS A 285 1.05 -16.19 -1.30
CA LYS A 285 1.07 -15.53 0.00
C LYS A 285 2.46 -15.66 0.63
N MET A 286 3.02 -14.56 1.09
CA MET A 286 4.28 -14.53 1.81
C MET A 286 4.07 -14.87 3.30
N ASN A 287 5.14 -15.29 3.98
CA ASN A 287 5.07 -15.65 5.39
C ASN A 287 4.66 -14.45 6.28
N HIS A 288 5.38 -13.33 6.21
CA HIS A 288 5.08 -12.11 6.96
C HIS A 288 5.02 -10.85 6.08
N GLY A 289 5.24 -11.00 4.78
CA GLY A 289 5.25 -9.89 3.82
C GLY A 289 6.46 -8.98 3.93
N HIS A 290 6.47 -7.94 3.12
CA HIS A 290 7.43 -6.85 3.18
C HIS A 290 6.71 -5.55 3.51
N HIS A 291 7.07 -4.94 4.65
CA HIS A 291 6.50 -3.67 5.09
C HIS A 291 7.61 -2.81 5.71
N GLY A 292 7.97 -1.73 5.08
CA GLY A 292 9.03 -0.85 5.55
C GLY A 292 9.58 0.05 4.46
N ALA A 293 10.49 0.93 4.85
CA ALA A 293 11.09 1.93 3.98
C ALA A 293 12.61 1.78 3.82
N ASN A 294 13.14 0.59 4.06
CA ASN A 294 14.57 0.28 4.06
C ASN A 294 14.91 -1.05 3.37
N HIS A 295 14.08 -1.49 2.44
CA HIS A 295 14.24 -2.76 1.74
C HIS A 295 15.17 -2.62 0.53
N PRO A 296 16.32 -3.30 0.51
CA PRO A 296 17.24 -3.28 -0.62
C PRO A 296 16.72 -4.18 -1.75
N VAL A 297 16.66 -3.61 -2.94
CA VAL A 297 16.23 -4.29 -4.17
C VAL A 297 17.30 -4.11 -5.24
N GLN A 298 17.69 -5.19 -5.88
CA GLN A 298 18.65 -5.19 -6.97
C GLN A 298 17.93 -5.01 -8.32
N ASN A 299 18.36 -4.02 -9.09
CA ASN A 299 18.07 -3.94 -10.51
C ASN A 299 19.00 -4.89 -11.26
N LEU A 300 18.43 -5.93 -11.87
CA LEU A 300 19.22 -7.02 -12.49
C LEU A 300 19.86 -6.60 -13.82
N GLU A 301 19.31 -5.60 -14.51
CA GLU A 301 19.86 -5.10 -15.78
C GLU A 301 21.06 -4.17 -15.56
N LYS A 302 20.95 -3.28 -14.55
CA LYS A 302 21.99 -2.30 -14.24
C LYS A 302 22.98 -2.78 -13.18
N GLY A 303 22.67 -3.86 -12.45
CA GLY A 303 23.46 -4.36 -11.32
C GLY A 303 23.47 -3.43 -10.09
N THR A 304 22.67 -2.37 -10.08
CA THR A 304 22.58 -1.40 -8.99
C THR A 304 21.62 -1.86 -7.90
N VAL A 305 21.83 -1.38 -6.68
CA VAL A 305 20.92 -1.60 -5.54
C VAL A 305 20.19 -0.31 -5.22
N MET A 306 18.89 -0.43 -5.01
CA MET A 306 18.01 0.67 -4.62
C MET A 306 17.43 0.37 -3.24
N ILE A 307 17.29 1.37 -2.40
CA ILE A 307 16.55 1.25 -1.14
C ILE A 307 15.09 1.64 -1.41
N THR A 308 14.18 0.78 -0.99
CA THR A 308 12.78 0.87 -1.41
C THR A 308 11.81 0.89 -0.25
N SER A 309 10.65 1.51 -0.48
CA SER A 309 9.46 1.35 0.36
C SER A 309 8.67 0.13 -0.12
N GLN A 310 8.24 -0.70 0.81
CA GLN A 310 7.51 -1.96 0.55
C GLN A 310 6.27 -2.03 1.43
N ASN A 311 5.17 -2.50 0.87
CA ASN A 311 3.95 -2.80 1.61
C ASN A 311 3.13 -3.85 0.86
N HIS A 312 3.47 -5.13 1.01
CA HIS A 312 2.74 -6.23 0.38
C HIS A 312 2.88 -7.54 1.15
N GLY A 313 1.82 -8.35 1.15
CA GLY A 313 1.77 -9.68 1.74
C GLY A 313 1.75 -10.82 0.71
N PHE A 314 1.72 -10.48 -0.58
CA PHE A 314 1.77 -11.41 -1.70
C PHE A 314 2.95 -11.07 -2.61
N ALA A 315 3.44 -12.05 -3.34
CA ALA A 315 4.52 -11.90 -4.31
C ALA A 315 4.21 -12.70 -5.59
N VAL A 316 4.83 -12.31 -6.69
CA VAL A 316 4.82 -13.10 -7.93
C VAL A 316 5.69 -14.33 -7.76
N ASP A 317 5.15 -15.50 -8.07
CA ASP A 317 5.90 -16.75 -8.08
C ASP A 317 6.76 -16.82 -9.36
N GLU A 318 8.04 -16.52 -9.21
CA GLU A 318 9.00 -16.44 -10.31
C GLU A 318 9.13 -17.77 -11.08
N SER A 319 8.87 -18.91 -10.42
CA SER A 319 8.93 -20.22 -11.06
C SER A 319 7.83 -20.45 -12.11
N THR A 320 6.80 -19.62 -12.10
CA THR A 320 5.62 -19.70 -12.99
C THR A 320 5.68 -18.70 -14.15
N LEU A 321 6.74 -17.90 -14.28
CA LEU A 321 6.82 -16.87 -15.30
C LEU A 321 6.79 -17.45 -16.72
N PRO A 322 5.87 -17.01 -17.60
CA PRO A 322 5.91 -17.38 -19.01
C PRO A 322 7.10 -16.74 -19.74
N ALA A 323 7.42 -17.25 -20.93
CA ALA A 323 8.61 -16.84 -21.69
C ALA A 323 8.63 -15.34 -22.07
N ASN A 324 7.47 -14.71 -22.15
CA ASN A 324 7.33 -13.28 -22.48
C ASN A 324 7.42 -12.34 -21.25
N LEU A 325 7.67 -12.87 -20.05
CA LEU A 325 7.96 -12.09 -18.86
C LEU A 325 9.41 -12.25 -18.43
N LYS A 326 10.08 -11.13 -18.21
CA LYS A 326 11.46 -11.07 -17.71
C LYS A 326 11.49 -10.41 -16.35
N VAL A 327 12.24 -11.01 -15.41
CA VAL A 327 12.51 -10.42 -14.09
C VAL A 327 13.45 -9.23 -14.26
N THR A 328 13.08 -8.10 -13.69
CA THR A 328 13.89 -6.85 -13.73
C THR A 328 14.51 -6.52 -12.39
N HIS A 329 13.85 -6.89 -11.29
CA HIS A 329 14.26 -6.55 -9.94
C HIS A 329 14.05 -7.71 -8.98
N ARG A 330 14.92 -7.80 -7.97
CA ARG A 330 14.87 -8.85 -6.96
C ARG A 330 15.22 -8.33 -5.57
N SER A 331 14.47 -8.78 -4.55
CA SER A 331 14.74 -8.47 -3.15
C SER A 331 16.08 -9.07 -2.71
N LEU A 332 16.90 -8.29 -2.02
CA LEU A 332 18.12 -8.78 -1.40
C LEU A 332 17.88 -9.37 0.00
N PHE A 333 16.67 -9.28 0.56
CA PHE A 333 16.35 -9.92 1.82
C PHE A 333 16.04 -11.41 1.67
N ASP A 334 15.29 -11.77 0.63
CA ASP A 334 14.77 -13.13 0.49
C ASP A 334 14.74 -13.65 -0.97
N GLY A 335 15.23 -12.86 -1.92
CA GLY A 335 15.28 -13.24 -3.33
C GLY A 335 13.93 -13.19 -4.07
N THR A 336 12.86 -12.72 -3.45
CA THR A 336 11.54 -12.62 -4.10
C THR A 336 11.55 -11.66 -5.28
N ASN A 337 10.65 -11.90 -6.25
CA ASN A 337 10.46 -11.04 -7.40
C ASN A 337 10.01 -9.64 -6.97
N GLN A 338 10.66 -8.61 -7.51
CA GLN A 338 10.36 -7.21 -7.22
C GLN A 338 10.05 -6.39 -8.48
N GLY A 339 10.10 -6.99 -9.64
CA GLY A 339 9.77 -6.31 -10.89
C GLY A 339 9.82 -7.26 -12.08
N ILE A 340 8.94 -6.99 -13.06
CA ILE A 340 8.86 -7.70 -14.32
C ILE A 340 8.67 -6.72 -15.47
N HIS A 341 9.05 -7.13 -16.68
CA HIS A 341 8.60 -6.50 -17.92
C HIS A 341 8.17 -7.55 -18.95
N ARG A 342 7.27 -7.16 -19.83
CA ARG A 342 6.93 -7.92 -21.04
C ARG A 342 8.01 -7.70 -22.08
N THR A 343 8.48 -8.78 -22.72
CA THR A 343 9.48 -8.69 -23.80
C THR A 343 8.87 -8.37 -25.14
N ASP A 344 7.55 -8.56 -25.28
CA ASP A 344 6.75 -8.41 -26.50
C ASP A 344 5.85 -7.16 -26.50
N LYS A 345 5.71 -6.48 -25.37
CA LYS A 345 4.82 -5.33 -25.15
C LYS A 345 5.46 -4.27 -24.26
N PRO A 346 5.10 -2.98 -24.40
CA PRO A 346 5.62 -1.91 -23.56
C PRO A 346 4.94 -1.91 -22.18
N ALA A 347 5.02 -3.03 -21.46
CA ALA A 347 4.40 -3.22 -20.17
C ALA A 347 5.45 -3.66 -19.14
N PHE A 348 5.50 -2.98 -17.99
CA PHE A 348 6.41 -3.28 -16.90
C PHE A 348 5.76 -2.98 -15.55
N SER A 349 6.36 -3.49 -14.49
CA SER A 349 5.83 -3.29 -13.15
C SER A 349 6.89 -3.43 -12.07
N PHE A 350 6.57 -2.91 -10.89
CA PHE A 350 7.42 -2.92 -9.72
C PHE A 350 6.62 -3.27 -8.46
N GLN A 351 7.15 -4.17 -7.62
CA GLN A 351 6.47 -4.64 -6.42
C GLN A 351 6.49 -3.60 -5.30
N GLY A 352 7.58 -2.87 -5.17
CA GLY A 352 7.72 -1.81 -4.17
C GLY A 352 6.95 -0.55 -4.55
N HIS A 353 7.11 0.49 -3.72
CA HIS A 353 6.42 1.77 -3.85
C HIS A 353 7.39 2.88 -4.27
N PRO A 354 7.55 3.15 -5.59
CA PRO A 354 8.47 4.18 -6.07
C PRO A 354 8.02 5.61 -5.72
N GLU A 355 6.77 5.78 -5.34
CA GLU A 355 6.20 7.03 -4.85
C GLU A 355 6.61 7.34 -3.41
N ALA A 356 7.20 6.38 -2.67
CA ALA A 356 7.49 6.49 -1.25
C ALA A 356 6.24 6.81 -0.40
N SER A 357 6.22 7.87 0.38
CA SER A 357 5.12 8.29 1.24
C SER A 357 4.60 7.19 2.20
N PRO A 358 5.43 6.76 3.16
CA PRO A 358 6.79 7.21 3.43
C PRO A 358 7.85 6.44 2.64
N GLY A 359 9.08 6.95 2.67
CA GLY A 359 10.24 6.18 2.26
C GLY A 359 11.23 6.90 1.36
N PRO A 360 12.26 6.18 0.89
CA PRO A 360 13.28 6.67 -0.03
C PRO A 360 12.74 6.85 -1.45
N HIS A 361 13.43 7.69 -2.22
CA HIS A 361 13.04 8.04 -3.60
C HIS A 361 13.89 7.38 -4.68
N ASP A 362 14.70 6.39 -4.36
CA ASP A 362 15.62 5.72 -5.28
C ASP A 362 14.90 5.14 -6.51
N CYS A 363 13.64 4.73 -6.35
CA CYS A 363 12.82 4.12 -7.39
C CYS A 363 11.98 5.13 -8.20
N ALA A 364 11.98 6.42 -7.86
CA ALA A 364 11.23 7.45 -8.57
C ALA A 364 11.48 7.45 -10.10
N PRO A 365 12.70 7.15 -10.61
CA PRO A 365 12.96 7.03 -12.05
C PRO A 365 12.11 5.98 -12.80
N LEU A 366 11.42 5.07 -12.12
CA LEU A 366 10.49 4.15 -12.77
C LEU A 366 9.28 4.89 -13.39
N PHE A 367 8.86 6.00 -12.79
CA PHE A 367 7.85 6.87 -13.40
C PHE A 367 8.36 7.51 -14.69
N ASP A 368 9.65 7.93 -14.73
CA ASP A 368 10.27 8.51 -15.93
C ASP A 368 10.30 7.48 -17.07
N HIS A 369 10.62 6.22 -16.76
CA HIS A 369 10.59 5.14 -17.72
C HIS A 369 9.20 4.94 -18.35
N PHE A 370 8.13 5.07 -17.58
CA PHE A 370 6.76 5.03 -18.12
C PHE A 370 6.51 6.15 -19.13
N ILE A 371 6.96 7.37 -18.84
CA ILE A 371 6.86 8.49 -19.76
C ILE A 371 7.67 8.25 -21.04
N GLU A 372 8.89 7.70 -20.94
CA GLU A 372 9.71 7.33 -22.10
C GLU A 372 8.96 6.35 -23.03
N LEU A 373 8.27 5.36 -22.46
CA LEU A 373 7.45 4.42 -23.23
C LEU A 373 6.26 5.12 -23.90
N ILE A 374 5.60 6.05 -23.22
CA ILE A 374 4.50 6.85 -23.79
C ILE A 374 5.01 7.68 -24.95
N GLU A 375 6.14 8.37 -24.81
CA GLU A 375 6.74 9.18 -25.88
C GLU A 375 7.19 8.33 -27.08
N ALA A 376 7.73 7.14 -26.83
CA ALA A 376 8.10 6.20 -27.88
C ALA A 376 6.89 5.69 -28.66
N ALA A 377 5.76 5.47 -28.01
CA ALA A 377 4.52 5.01 -28.65
C ALA A 377 3.83 6.11 -29.50
N LYS A 378 4.15 7.38 -29.29
CA LYS A 378 3.60 8.53 -30.04
C LYS A 378 4.41 8.85 -31.32
N LYS A 379 5.58 8.29 -31.50
CA LYS A 379 6.43 8.44 -32.68
C LYS A 379 6.05 7.45 -33.77
#